data_3ffe9889d3328f80684eaeb9cb6f3c87
#
_entry.id   3ffe9889d3328f80684eaeb9cb6f3c87
#
_cell.length_a   1.000
_cell.length_b   1.000
_cell.length_c   1.000
_cell.angle_alpha   90.00
_cell.angle_beta   90.00
_cell.angle_gamma   90.00
#
_symmetry.space_group_name_H-M   'P 1'
#
loop_
_entity.id
_entity.type
_entity.pdbx_description
1 polymer ?
#
loop_
_entity_poly.entity_id
_entity_poly.type
_entity_poly.pdbx_seq_one_letter_code
_entity_poly.pdbx_strand_id
1 'polypeptide(L)'
;MRFVDPKAEFLFVPVEKIGDIVNRERAIPYDAPGVELGHHGEMCSFDAIVDKYRIKDPAVLEVAKIVRAADTDRLASVPEAAGLEAVMTGISIVSKDDPEAIEKAGPVYDAFYTNCKLKLIREKYMVEIEKMDRSKRREFLKKKLME
;
A
#
# COMPACT_ATOMS: atom_id res chain seq x y z
N MET A 1 -5.71 3.55 -5.72
CA MET A 1 -7.07 2.96 -5.48
C MET A 1 -7.39 1.71 -6.31
N ARG A 2 -6.39 0.98 -6.84
CA ARG A 2 -6.54 -0.19 -7.75
C ARG A 2 -7.60 -1.22 -7.32
N PHE A 3 -7.72 -1.49 -6.01
CA PHE A 3 -8.62 -2.53 -5.47
C PHE A 3 -10.00 -2.02 -5.06
N VAL A 4 -10.23 -0.72 -5.12
CA VAL A 4 -11.48 -0.09 -4.72
C VAL A 4 -12.13 0.58 -5.92
N ASP A 5 -11.50 1.62 -6.44
CA ASP A 5 -11.93 2.34 -7.63
C ASP A 5 -10.67 2.80 -8.42
N PRO A 6 -10.36 2.12 -9.54
CA PRO A 6 -9.20 2.48 -10.35
C PRO A 6 -9.37 3.82 -11.09
N LYS A 7 -10.57 4.40 -11.09
CA LYS A 7 -10.88 5.70 -11.70
C LYS A 7 -11.03 6.82 -10.67
N ALA A 8 -10.79 6.53 -9.39
CA ALA A 8 -10.86 7.54 -8.35
C ALA A 8 -9.85 8.66 -8.61
N GLU A 9 -10.32 9.89 -8.53
CA GLU A 9 -9.52 11.10 -8.59
C GLU A 9 -9.20 11.57 -7.17
N PHE A 10 -8.02 12.18 -6.99
CA PHE A 10 -7.59 12.72 -5.71
C PHE A 10 -7.71 14.25 -5.72
N LEU A 11 -8.37 14.77 -4.69
CA LEU A 11 -8.44 16.21 -4.41
C LEU A 11 -7.58 16.50 -3.18
N PHE A 12 -6.51 17.25 -3.37
CA PHE A 12 -5.62 17.68 -2.28
C PHE A 12 -6.10 19.03 -1.74
N VAL A 13 -6.48 19.04 -0.49
CA VAL A 13 -7.05 20.22 0.14
C VAL A 13 -6.49 20.43 1.55
N PRO A 14 -6.36 21.67 2.04
CA PRO A 14 -6.04 21.94 3.43
C PRO A 14 -7.08 21.28 4.36
N VAL A 15 -6.62 20.81 5.53
CA VAL A 15 -7.45 20.07 6.50
C VAL A 15 -8.70 20.85 6.90
N GLU A 16 -8.58 22.17 7.08
CA GLU A 16 -9.69 23.07 7.44
C GLU A 16 -10.78 23.19 6.36
N LYS A 17 -10.49 22.81 5.11
CA LYS A 17 -11.43 22.85 3.99
C LYS A 17 -12.09 21.51 3.68
N ILE A 18 -11.70 20.44 4.36
CA ILE A 18 -12.20 19.09 4.09
C ILE A 18 -13.71 19.03 4.16
N GLY A 19 -14.34 19.58 5.21
CA GLY A 19 -15.80 19.54 5.39
C GLY A 19 -16.58 20.18 4.23
N ASP A 20 -16.14 21.33 3.76
CA ASP A 20 -16.77 22.04 2.65
C ASP A 20 -16.62 21.27 1.33
N ILE A 21 -15.42 20.74 1.07
CA ILE A 21 -15.11 19.98 -0.15
C ILE A 21 -15.88 18.66 -0.18
N VAL A 22 -15.90 17.92 0.94
CA VAL A 22 -16.66 16.66 1.05
C VAL A 22 -18.12 16.86 0.67
N ASN A 23 -18.75 17.91 1.18
CA ASN A 23 -20.17 18.22 0.90
C ASN A 23 -20.39 18.65 -0.56
N ARG A 24 -19.51 19.50 -1.10
CA ARG A 24 -19.66 20.06 -2.44
C ARG A 24 -19.37 19.03 -3.53
N GLU A 25 -18.27 18.30 -3.39
CA GLU A 25 -17.79 17.35 -4.41
C GLU A 25 -18.26 15.91 -4.16
N ARG A 26 -18.96 15.65 -3.05
CA ARG A 26 -19.32 14.31 -2.57
C ARG A 26 -18.09 13.40 -2.46
N ALA A 27 -16.96 13.98 -2.07
CA ALA A 27 -15.70 13.29 -1.93
C ALA A 27 -15.69 12.45 -0.64
N ILE A 28 -14.85 11.40 -0.62
CA ILE A 28 -14.61 10.60 0.58
C ILE A 28 -13.32 11.14 1.22
N PRO A 29 -13.40 11.69 2.44
CA PRO A 29 -12.23 12.22 3.13
C PRO A 29 -11.29 11.07 3.53
N TYR A 30 -10.00 11.27 3.32
CA TYR A 30 -8.97 10.27 3.55
C TYR A 30 -7.76 10.91 4.22
N ASP A 31 -7.15 10.16 5.14
CA ASP A 31 -5.91 10.49 5.84
C ASP A 31 -5.91 11.87 6.52
N ALA A 32 -7.00 12.15 7.21
CA ALA A 32 -7.18 13.39 7.98
C ALA A 32 -7.71 13.09 9.39
N PRO A 33 -7.51 14.01 10.35
CA PRO A 33 -8.01 13.84 11.70
C PRO A 33 -9.54 13.69 11.76
N GLY A 34 -10.03 12.66 12.45
CA GLY A 34 -11.46 12.47 12.71
C GLY A 34 -12.31 11.98 11.54
N VAL A 35 -11.71 11.65 10.39
CA VAL A 35 -12.44 11.09 9.25
C VAL A 35 -12.49 9.56 9.33
N GLU A 36 -13.50 8.96 8.66
CA GLU A 36 -13.69 7.50 8.63
C GLU A 36 -12.46 6.76 8.09
N LEU A 37 -11.86 7.26 7.00
CA LEU A 37 -10.65 6.71 6.39
C LEU A 37 -9.37 7.40 6.91
N GLY A 38 -9.30 7.66 8.19
CA GLY A 38 -8.15 8.21 8.89
C GLY A 38 -7.50 7.19 9.84
N HIS A 39 -6.64 7.69 10.70
CA HIS A 39 -6.03 6.88 11.77
C HIS A 39 -7.03 6.58 12.89
N HIS A 40 -7.09 5.32 13.33
CA HIS A 40 -7.94 4.87 14.44
C HIS A 40 -7.14 3.99 15.41
N GLY A 41 -6.69 4.57 16.51
CA GLY A 41 -5.82 3.86 17.45
C GLY A 41 -4.51 3.41 16.81
N GLU A 42 -4.32 2.10 16.70
CA GLU A 42 -3.11 1.53 16.08
C GLU A 42 -3.23 1.32 14.55
N MET A 43 -4.40 1.59 13.98
CA MET A 43 -4.69 1.44 12.56
C MET A 43 -4.31 2.70 11.81
N CYS A 44 -3.57 2.55 10.72
CA CYS A 44 -3.33 3.65 9.78
C CYS A 44 -4.47 3.80 8.77
N SER A 45 -4.46 4.88 8.01
CA SER A 45 -5.49 5.17 7.00
C SER A 45 -5.62 4.07 5.93
N PHE A 46 -4.53 3.37 5.62
CA PHE A 46 -4.57 2.23 4.70
C PHE A 46 -5.38 1.05 5.29
N ASP A 47 -5.24 0.77 6.59
CA ASP A 47 -6.04 -0.25 7.27
C ASP A 47 -7.53 0.10 7.23
N ALA A 48 -7.88 1.38 7.43
CA ALA A 48 -9.27 1.84 7.36
C ALA A 48 -9.89 1.59 5.97
N ILE A 49 -9.10 1.76 4.88
CA ILE A 49 -9.55 1.39 3.53
C ILE A 49 -9.75 -0.12 3.42
N VAL A 50 -8.78 -0.92 3.86
CA VAL A 50 -8.87 -2.40 3.79
C VAL A 50 -10.13 -2.89 4.48
N ASP A 51 -10.42 -2.36 5.66
CA ASP A 51 -11.59 -2.72 6.46
C ASP A 51 -12.91 -2.27 5.79
N LYS A 52 -13.01 -1.00 5.44
CA LYS A 52 -14.22 -0.42 4.83
C LYS A 52 -14.64 -1.16 3.57
N TYR A 53 -13.68 -1.44 2.70
CA TYR A 53 -13.94 -2.09 1.41
C TYR A 53 -13.79 -3.61 1.46
N ARG A 54 -13.56 -4.18 2.65
CA ARG A 54 -13.44 -5.62 2.90
C ARG A 54 -12.47 -6.29 1.94
N ILE A 55 -11.30 -5.69 1.73
CA ILE A 55 -10.29 -6.21 0.82
C ILE A 55 -9.71 -7.50 1.42
N LYS A 56 -9.81 -8.60 0.67
CA LYS A 56 -9.38 -9.92 1.10
C LYS A 56 -8.15 -10.45 0.36
N ASP A 57 -7.57 -9.66 -0.54
CA ASP A 57 -6.33 -10.06 -1.23
C ASP A 57 -5.19 -10.23 -0.21
N PRO A 58 -4.61 -11.43 -0.06
CA PRO A 58 -3.59 -11.67 0.96
C PRO A 58 -2.34 -10.81 0.77
N ALA A 59 -1.98 -10.47 -0.46
CA ALA A 59 -0.82 -9.63 -0.72
C ALA A 59 -1.08 -8.16 -0.33
N VAL A 60 -2.33 -7.67 -0.49
CA VAL A 60 -2.72 -6.34 0.01
C VAL A 60 -2.68 -6.31 1.54
N LEU A 61 -3.11 -7.39 2.21
CA LEU A 61 -3.05 -7.49 3.67
C LEU A 61 -1.60 -7.49 4.19
N GLU A 62 -0.67 -8.11 3.46
CA GLU A 62 0.76 -8.03 3.79
C GLU A 62 1.32 -6.60 3.56
N VAL A 63 0.94 -5.93 2.47
CA VAL A 63 1.29 -4.51 2.25
C VAL A 63 0.75 -3.65 3.38
N ALA A 64 -0.49 -3.87 3.84
CA ALA A 64 -1.08 -3.12 4.95
C ALA A 64 -0.25 -3.21 6.24
N LYS A 65 0.31 -4.40 6.56
CA LYS A 65 1.21 -4.57 7.71
C LYS A 65 2.48 -3.73 7.58
N ILE A 66 3.07 -3.70 6.37
CA ILE A 66 4.29 -2.92 6.09
C ILE A 66 3.99 -1.43 6.21
N VAL A 67 2.89 -0.97 5.60
CA VAL A 67 2.47 0.44 5.65
C VAL A 67 2.19 0.88 7.09
N ARG A 68 1.41 0.10 7.84
CA ARG A 68 1.12 0.41 9.25
C ARG A 68 2.39 0.54 10.08
N ALA A 69 3.36 -0.38 9.88
CA ALA A 69 4.62 -0.33 10.63
C ALA A 69 5.49 0.87 10.22
N ALA A 70 5.42 1.32 8.97
CA ALA A 70 6.12 2.50 8.49
C ALA A 70 5.47 3.82 8.94
N ASP A 71 4.13 3.80 9.12
CA ASP A 71 3.30 4.97 9.45
C ASP A 71 3.06 5.14 10.97
N THR A 72 3.57 4.22 11.75
CA THR A 72 3.50 4.24 13.23
C THR A 72 4.88 3.97 13.82
N ASP A 73 5.05 4.13 15.13
CA ASP A 73 6.34 3.88 15.82
C ASP A 73 6.75 2.40 15.87
N ARG A 74 6.40 1.61 14.84
CA ARG A 74 6.61 0.15 14.79
C ARG A 74 7.57 -0.33 13.71
N LEU A 75 8.43 0.53 13.21
CA LEU A 75 9.40 0.21 12.14
C LEU A 75 10.18 -1.09 12.38
N ALA A 76 10.55 -1.38 13.62
CA ALA A 76 11.29 -2.59 13.97
C ALA A 76 10.45 -3.88 13.90
N SER A 77 9.12 -3.80 13.84
CA SER A 77 8.23 -4.96 13.83
C SER A 77 8.13 -5.65 12.46
N VAL A 78 8.43 -4.91 11.38
CA VAL A 78 8.37 -5.39 10.01
C VAL A 78 9.63 -4.94 9.26
N PRO A 79 10.48 -5.86 8.80
CA PRO A 79 11.78 -5.51 8.21
C PRO A 79 11.70 -4.54 7.01
N GLU A 80 10.63 -4.64 6.21
CA GLU A 80 10.42 -3.80 5.04
C GLU A 80 9.97 -2.37 5.37
N ALA A 81 9.44 -2.13 6.57
CA ALA A 81 8.84 -0.85 6.94
C ALA A 81 9.85 0.32 6.93
N ALA A 82 11.03 0.11 7.49
CA ALA A 82 12.09 1.13 7.46
C ALA A 82 12.55 1.47 6.03
N GLY A 83 12.57 0.48 5.14
CA GLY A 83 12.85 0.71 3.72
C GLY A 83 11.76 1.51 3.03
N LEU A 84 10.49 1.21 3.31
CA LEU A 84 9.36 1.96 2.78
C LEU A 84 9.39 3.41 3.28
N GLU A 85 9.53 3.63 4.58
CA GLU A 85 9.60 4.96 5.19
C GLU A 85 10.72 5.81 4.57
N ALA A 86 11.94 5.26 4.45
CA ALA A 86 13.07 5.96 3.86
C ALA A 86 12.81 6.37 2.39
N VAL A 87 12.20 5.47 1.59
CA VAL A 87 11.85 5.75 0.19
C VAL A 87 10.76 6.81 0.10
N MET A 88 9.71 6.71 0.92
CA MET A 88 8.61 7.69 0.93
C MET A 88 9.09 9.07 1.38
N THR A 89 9.94 9.15 2.39
CA THR A 89 10.61 10.40 2.80
C THR A 89 11.39 11.02 1.64
N GLY A 90 12.19 10.21 0.94
CA GLY A 90 12.93 10.68 -0.24
C GLY A 90 12.01 11.22 -1.34
N ILE A 91 10.93 10.50 -1.65
CA ILE A 91 9.92 10.93 -2.63
C ILE A 91 9.28 12.25 -2.22
N SER A 92 8.88 12.39 -0.96
CA SER A 92 8.28 13.62 -0.43
C SER A 92 9.20 14.83 -0.61
N ILE A 93 10.49 14.67 -0.29
CA ILE A 93 11.47 15.76 -0.40
C ILE A 93 11.71 16.22 -1.85
N VAL A 94 11.72 15.27 -2.81
CA VAL A 94 12.05 15.59 -4.22
C VAL A 94 10.81 15.91 -5.06
N SER A 95 9.62 15.82 -4.50
CA SER A 95 8.37 16.15 -5.19
C SER A 95 7.99 17.61 -4.93
N LYS A 96 7.49 18.26 -5.97
CA LYS A 96 7.07 19.67 -5.89
C LYS A 96 5.71 19.84 -5.20
N ASP A 97 4.88 18.80 -5.25
CA ASP A 97 3.51 18.79 -4.72
C ASP A 97 3.05 17.32 -4.44
N ASP A 98 1.91 17.18 -3.77
CA ASP A 98 1.34 15.87 -3.40
C ASP A 98 0.96 15.03 -4.62
N PRO A 99 0.37 15.56 -5.70
CA PRO A 99 0.12 14.80 -6.92
C PRO A 99 1.38 14.13 -7.48
N GLU A 100 2.48 14.85 -7.57
CA GLU A 100 3.76 14.29 -8.04
C GLU A 100 4.32 13.25 -7.07
N ALA A 101 4.17 13.46 -5.76
CA ALA A 101 4.57 12.48 -4.76
C ALA A 101 3.80 11.17 -4.92
N ILE A 102 2.48 11.21 -5.13
CA ILE A 102 1.65 10.03 -5.37
C ILE A 102 2.02 9.32 -6.67
N GLU A 103 2.28 10.06 -7.75
CA GLU A 103 2.71 9.50 -9.02
C GLU A 103 4.02 8.71 -8.86
N LYS A 104 5.00 9.27 -8.16
CA LYS A 104 6.28 8.61 -7.87
C LYS A 104 6.14 7.42 -6.92
N ALA A 105 5.25 7.50 -5.94
CA ALA A 105 5.01 6.44 -4.97
C ALA A 105 4.31 5.21 -5.57
N GLY A 106 3.45 5.40 -6.56
CA GLY A 106 2.68 4.33 -7.18
C GLY A 106 3.50 3.10 -7.57
N PRO A 107 4.57 3.24 -8.38
CA PRO A 107 5.46 2.12 -8.75
C PRO A 107 6.12 1.43 -7.56
N VAL A 108 6.41 2.15 -6.47
CA VAL A 108 6.98 1.58 -5.25
C VAL A 108 5.98 0.66 -4.57
N TYR A 109 4.74 1.10 -4.40
CA TYR A 109 3.67 0.26 -3.84
C TYR A 109 3.35 -0.94 -4.72
N ASP A 110 3.38 -0.80 -6.05
CA ASP A 110 3.23 -1.92 -6.99
C ASP A 110 4.36 -2.96 -6.83
N ALA A 111 5.58 -2.50 -6.59
CA ALA A 111 6.72 -3.38 -6.33
C ALA A 111 6.57 -4.10 -4.98
N PHE A 112 6.13 -3.42 -3.92
CA PHE A 112 5.84 -4.05 -2.63
C PHE A 112 4.72 -5.09 -2.75
N TYR A 113 3.61 -4.77 -3.41
CA TYR A 113 2.53 -5.71 -3.67
C TYR A 113 3.02 -6.95 -4.42
N THR A 114 3.81 -6.75 -5.47
CA THR A 114 4.41 -7.86 -6.23
C THR A 114 5.32 -8.73 -5.36
N ASN A 115 6.14 -8.11 -4.49
CA ASN A 115 7.00 -8.84 -3.56
C ASN A 115 6.18 -9.66 -2.54
N CYS A 116 5.09 -9.09 -2.01
CA CYS A 116 4.19 -9.80 -1.10
C CYS A 116 3.51 -10.99 -1.81
N LYS A 117 3.03 -10.83 -3.05
CA LYS A 117 2.55 -11.96 -3.86
C LYS A 117 3.61 -13.05 -4.03
N LEU A 118 4.85 -12.66 -4.35
CA LEU A 118 5.97 -13.61 -4.49
C LEU A 118 6.28 -14.37 -3.21
N LYS A 119 6.22 -13.70 -2.04
CA LYS A 119 6.40 -14.37 -0.74
C LYS A 119 5.34 -15.45 -0.55
N LEU A 120 4.07 -15.13 -0.73
CA LEU A 120 2.95 -16.06 -0.58
C LEU A 120 3.04 -17.23 -1.56
N ILE A 121 3.44 -16.99 -2.81
CA ILE A 121 3.67 -18.05 -3.81
C ILE A 121 4.83 -18.96 -3.36
N ARG A 122 5.93 -18.40 -2.87
CA ARG A 122 7.08 -19.18 -2.38
C ARG A 122 6.70 -20.04 -1.19
N GLU A 123 5.96 -19.52 -0.25
CA GLU A 123 5.45 -20.28 0.90
C GLU A 123 4.56 -21.44 0.44
N LYS A 124 3.60 -21.17 -0.44
CA LYS A 124 2.66 -22.17 -0.96
C LYS A 124 3.34 -23.30 -1.72
N TYR A 125 4.38 -22.99 -2.51
CA TYR A 125 5.07 -23.93 -3.41
C TYR A 125 6.50 -24.23 -2.97
N MET A 126 6.81 -24.09 -1.69
CA MET A 126 8.19 -24.22 -1.16
C MET A 126 8.85 -25.54 -1.56
N VAL A 127 8.17 -26.67 -1.36
CA VAL A 127 8.70 -28.01 -1.66
C VAL A 127 8.98 -28.23 -3.15
N GLU A 128 8.15 -27.65 -4.02
CA GLU A 128 8.35 -27.72 -5.48
C GLU A 128 9.53 -26.85 -5.93
N ILE A 129 9.59 -25.63 -5.39
CA ILE A 129 10.61 -24.63 -5.72
C ILE A 129 12.01 -25.10 -5.29
N GLU A 130 12.14 -25.77 -4.16
CA GLU A 130 13.41 -26.31 -3.66
C GLU A 130 14.06 -27.32 -4.62
N LYS A 131 13.25 -28.08 -5.35
CA LYS A 131 13.70 -29.06 -6.33
C LYS A 131 14.09 -28.46 -7.70
N MET A 132 13.86 -27.18 -7.90
CA MET A 132 14.11 -26.48 -9.14
C MET A 132 15.49 -25.80 -9.14
N ASP A 133 16.18 -25.82 -10.28
CA ASP A 133 17.31 -24.95 -10.52
C ASP A 133 16.90 -23.48 -10.60
N ARG A 134 17.87 -22.56 -10.55
CA ARG A 134 17.61 -21.10 -10.48
C ARG A 134 16.79 -20.59 -11.67
N SER A 135 17.03 -21.10 -12.88
CA SER A 135 16.32 -20.65 -14.09
C SER A 135 14.86 -21.09 -14.07
N LYS A 136 14.60 -22.37 -13.84
CA LYS A 136 13.24 -22.94 -13.76
C LYS A 136 12.44 -22.30 -12.63
N ARG A 137 13.08 -22.06 -11.46
CA ARG A 137 12.45 -21.35 -10.33
C ARG A 137 11.97 -19.96 -10.72
N ARG A 138 12.80 -19.19 -11.46
CA ARG A 138 12.44 -17.84 -11.91
C ARG A 138 11.24 -17.86 -12.87
N GLU A 139 11.22 -18.79 -13.82
CA GLU A 139 10.11 -18.94 -14.77
C GLU A 139 8.82 -19.38 -14.08
N PHE A 140 8.90 -20.35 -13.18
CA PHE A 140 7.78 -20.82 -12.37
C PHE A 140 7.14 -19.67 -11.58
N LEU A 141 7.97 -18.89 -10.85
CA LEU A 141 7.48 -17.76 -10.06
C LEU A 141 6.83 -16.67 -10.93
N LYS A 142 7.41 -16.36 -12.09
CA LYS A 142 6.78 -15.41 -13.05
C LYS A 142 5.43 -15.91 -13.53
N LYS A 143 5.32 -17.19 -13.91
CA LYS A 143 4.06 -17.79 -14.34
C LYS A 143 3.00 -17.69 -13.24
N LYS A 144 3.34 -18.06 -12.00
CA LYS A 144 2.43 -18.02 -10.85
C LYS A 144 2.00 -16.60 -10.43
N LEU A 145 2.80 -15.57 -10.72
CA LEU A 145 2.42 -14.17 -10.51
C LEU A 145 1.33 -13.70 -11.46
N MET A 146 1.26 -14.29 -12.66
CA MET A 146 0.32 -13.89 -13.71
C MET A 146 -1.00 -14.68 -13.66
N GLU A 147 -1.07 -15.74 -12.87
CA GLU A 147 -2.29 -16.49 -12.57
C GLU A 147 -3.10 -15.78 -11.47
#